data_2b1ff15263ca89873814a43b49da9c26
#
_entry.id   2b1ff15263ca89873814a43b49da9c26
#
_cell.length_a   1.000
_cell.length_b   1.000
_cell.length_c   1.000
_cell.angle_alpha   90.00
_cell.angle_beta   90.00
_cell.angle_gamma   90.00
#
_symmetry.space_group_name_H-M   'P 1'
#
loop_
_entity.id
_entity.type
_entity.pdbx_description
1 polymer ?
#
loop_
_entity_poly.entity_id
_entity_poly.type
_entity_poly.pdbx_seq_one_letter_code
_entity_poly.pdbx_strand_id
1 'polypeptide(L)'
;MLSLRVLLLLAVAVAAAGSASGKPTAYEALAGFDFPPGILPKGAVAYTLDNSTGAFTATLDNSASGAGGSVCEFSIEGSYSLRYQTKISGKISHDRIADLQGVSVKVLFFWLNIVEVTRSGDKLGFSVGIASADFGIENFLECPTCGCGFDCNDLLREPGARTANLRLRGAF
;
A
#
# COMPACT_ATOMS: atom_id res chain seq x y z
N MET A 1 62.50 -2.19 -38.78
CA MET A 1 62.14 -2.40 -37.36
C MET A 1 60.70 -1.93 -37.19
N LEU A 2 59.79 -2.88 -37.25
CA LEU A 2 58.33 -2.61 -37.28
C LEU A 2 57.80 -2.66 -35.85
N SER A 3 57.36 -1.55 -35.31
CA SER A 3 56.74 -1.45 -33.99
C SER A 3 55.22 -1.72 -34.11
N LEU A 4 54.85 -2.91 -33.73
CA LEU A 4 53.45 -3.36 -33.74
C LEU A 4 52.73 -2.79 -32.51
N ARG A 5 52.01 -1.71 -32.67
CA ARG A 5 51.07 -1.20 -31.64
C ARG A 5 49.76 -1.97 -31.71
N VAL A 6 49.64 -2.95 -30.83
CA VAL A 6 48.36 -3.62 -30.60
C VAL A 6 47.42 -2.69 -29.88
N LEU A 7 46.46 -2.13 -30.61
CA LEU A 7 45.33 -1.42 -30.01
C LEU A 7 44.35 -2.40 -29.42
N LEU A 8 44.37 -2.50 -28.09
CA LEU A 8 43.40 -3.30 -27.34
C LEU A 8 42.10 -2.47 -27.22
N LEU A 9 41.17 -2.70 -28.11
CA LEU A 9 39.80 -2.19 -27.99
C LEU A 9 39.07 -2.97 -26.89
N LEU A 10 39.02 -2.42 -25.69
CA LEU A 10 38.10 -2.85 -24.66
C LEU A 10 36.69 -2.41 -25.07
N ALA A 11 35.94 -3.34 -25.62
CA ALA A 11 34.49 -3.21 -25.79
C ALA A 11 33.84 -3.35 -24.41
N VAL A 12 33.51 -2.23 -23.79
CA VAL A 12 32.65 -2.20 -22.62
C VAL A 12 31.23 -2.52 -23.10
N ALA A 13 30.82 -3.78 -22.94
CA ALA A 13 29.43 -4.17 -23.11
C ALA A 13 28.62 -3.56 -21.96
N VAL A 14 27.99 -2.41 -22.21
CA VAL A 14 26.93 -1.88 -21.35
C VAL A 14 25.74 -2.84 -21.51
N ALA A 15 25.58 -3.72 -20.54
CA ALA A 15 24.36 -4.50 -20.42
C ALA A 15 23.23 -3.50 -20.11
N ALA A 16 22.49 -3.11 -21.13
CA ALA A 16 21.21 -2.45 -20.96
C ALA A 16 20.31 -3.45 -20.22
N ALA A 17 20.12 -3.20 -18.91
CA ALA A 17 19.09 -3.85 -18.16
C ALA A 17 17.77 -3.53 -18.87
N GLY A 18 17.23 -4.48 -19.63
CA GLY A 18 15.96 -4.36 -20.31
C GLY A 18 14.90 -4.12 -19.26
N SER A 19 14.38 -2.90 -19.23
CA SER A 19 13.15 -2.58 -18.53
C SER A 19 12.09 -3.51 -19.10
N ALA A 20 11.61 -4.46 -18.30
CA ALA A 20 10.43 -5.23 -18.64
C ALA A 20 9.31 -4.21 -18.84
N SER A 21 8.90 -4.01 -20.10
CA SER A 21 7.80 -3.11 -20.49
C SER A 21 6.48 -3.77 -20.13
N GLY A 22 6.28 -4.04 -18.84
CA GLY A 22 5.02 -4.44 -18.26
C GLY A 22 4.27 -3.20 -17.76
N LYS A 23 2.94 -3.23 -17.79
CA LYS A 23 2.12 -2.22 -17.11
C LYS A 23 2.55 -2.21 -15.63
N PRO A 24 2.77 -1.02 -15.02
CA PRO A 24 3.14 -0.94 -13.62
C PRO A 24 2.09 -1.61 -12.73
N THR A 25 2.50 -2.13 -11.60
CA THR A 25 1.60 -2.68 -10.58
C THR A 25 0.78 -1.55 -9.94
N ALA A 26 -0.31 -1.90 -9.25
CA ALA A 26 -1.10 -0.92 -8.49
C ALA A 26 -0.25 -0.19 -7.45
N TYR A 27 0.72 -0.86 -6.85
CA TYR A 27 1.62 -0.27 -5.84
C TYR A 27 2.62 0.71 -6.46
N GLU A 28 3.17 0.39 -7.63
CA GLU A 28 4.04 1.31 -8.39
C GLU A 28 3.26 2.51 -8.91
N ALA A 29 1.99 2.31 -9.27
CA ALA A 29 1.11 3.42 -9.65
C ALA A 29 0.88 4.38 -8.47
N LEU A 30 0.63 3.86 -7.26
CA LEU A 30 0.51 4.68 -6.04
C LEU A 30 1.76 5.50 -5.78
N ALA A 31 2.95 4.90 -5.91
CA ALA A 31 4.22 5.61 -5.75
C ALA A 31 4.39 6.76 -6.75
N GLY A 32 3.86 6.64 -7.97
CA GLY A 32 3.83 7.71 -8.97
C GLY A 32 2.99 8.93 -8.56
N PHE A 33 2.08 8.78 -7.60
CA PHE A 33 1.28 9.86 -7.02
C PHE A 33 1.71 10.24 -5.60
N ASP A 34 2.92 9.84 -5.22
CA ASP A 34 3.55 10.11 -3.92
C ASP A 34 2.84 9.42 -2.73
N PHE A 35 2.21 8.27 -2.96
CA PHE A 35 1.62 7.47 -1.90
C PHE A 35 2.48 6.23 -1.58
N PRO A 36 2.62 5.88 -0.29
CA PRO A 36 3.30 4.65 0.11
C PRO A 36 2.47 3.41 -0.27
N PRO A 37 3.11 2.27 -0.54
CA PRO A 37 2.41 1.06 -0.96
C PRO A 37 1.45 0.51 0.10
N GLY A 38 1.71 0.76 1.37
CA GLY A 38 0.96 0.21 2.50
C GLY A 38 -0.45 0.77 2.70
N ILE A 39 -0.87 1.78 1.93
CA ILE A 39 -2.28 2.19 1.91
C ILE A 39 -3.17 1.19 1.16
N LEU A 40 -2.56 0.21 0.47
CA LEU A 40 -3.27 -0.86 -0.23
C LEU A 40 -2.79 -2.21 0.33
N PRO A 41 -3.71 -3.11 0.71
CA PRO A 41 -3.32 -4.42 1.22
C PRO A 41 -2.70 -5.29 0.13
N LYS A 42 -1.93 -6.31 0.53
CA LYS A 42 -1.42 -7.33 -0.39
C LYS A 42 -2.58 -8.00 -1.12
N GLY A 43 -2.36 -8.36 -2.39
CA GLY A 43 -3.35 -9.04 -3.20
C GLY A 43 -4.07 -8.14 -4.21
N ALA A 44 -3.57 -6.94 -4.50
CA ALA A 44 -4.02 -6.16 -5.65
C ALA A 44 -3.56 -6.83 -6.95
N VAL A 45 -4.49 -7.46 -7.65
CA VAL A 45 -4.23 -8.26 -8.86
C VAL A 45 -4.47 -7.49 -10.15
N ALA A 46 -5.28 -6.45 -10.11
CA ALA A 46 -5.58 -5.63 -11.27
C ALA A 46 -5.91 -4.19 -10.87
N TYR A 47 -5.62 -3.25 -11.76
CA TYR A 47 -6.12 -1.89 -11.65
C TYR A 47 -6.33 -1.25 -13.02
N THR A 48 -7.20 -0.26 -13.04
CA THR A 48 -7.39 0.67 -14.15
C THR A 48 -7.14 2.10 -13.65
N LEU A 49 -6.56 2.92 -14.49
CA LEU A 49 -6.31 4.33 -14.22
C LEU A 49 -6.53 5.11 -15.50
N ASP A 50 -7.40 6.11 -15.43
CA ASP A 50 -7.57 7.13 -16.46
C ASP A 50 -6.67 8.32 -16.12
N ASN A 51 -5.59 8.48 -16.86
CA ASN A 51 -4.61 9.55 -16.62
C ASN A 51 -5.17 10.96 -16.87
N SER A 52 -6.29 11.09 -17.58
CA SER A 52 -6.89 12.39 -17.88
C SER A 52 -7.76 12.90 -16.72
N THR A 53 -8.41 12.00 -16.00
CA THR A 53 -9.35 12.31 -14.91
C THR A 53 -8.85 11.91 -13.55
N GLY A 54 -7.81 11.05 -13.49
CA GLY A 54 -7.36 10.41 -12.27
C GLY A 54 -8.29 9.31 -11.76
N ALA A 55 -9.38 9.01 -12.47
CA ALA A 55 -10.31 7.96 -12.06
C ALA A 55 -9.62 6.60 -12.06
N PHE A 56 -9.73 5.87 -10.96
CA PHE A 56 -9.11 4.56 -10.82
C PHE A 56 -10.07 3.52 -10.27
N THR A 57 -9.78 2.27 -10.56
CA THR A 57 -10.33 1.10 -9.89
C THR A 57 -9.20 0.12 -9.62
N ALA A 58 -9.08 -0.37 -8.39
CA ALA A 58 -8.21 -1.48 -8.02
C ALA A 58 -9.04 -2.68 -7.61
N THR A 59 -8.57 -3.88 -7.95
CA THR A 59 -9.23 -5.14 -7.61
C THR A 59 -8.29 -5.97 -6.74
N LEU A 60 -8.81 -6.39 -5.59
CA LEU A 60 -8.12 -7.32 -4.70
C LEU A 60 -8.51 -8.77 -5.04
N ASP A 61 -7.56 -9.68 -4.91
CA ASP A 61 -7.83 -11.10 -5.03
C ASP A 61 -8.69 -11.59 -3.86
N ASN A 62 -9.74 -12.33 -4.18
CA ASN A 62 -10.62 -12.94 -3.16
C ASN A 62 -9.88 -13.95 -2.28
N SER A 63 -8.79 -14.57 -2.75
CA SER A 63 -7.98 -15.48 -1.96
C SER A 63 -7.19 -14.78 -0.86
N ALA A 64 -6.93 -13.47 -1.03
CA ALA A 64 -6.28 -12.64 -0.01
C ALA A 64 -7.20 -12.36 1.20
N SER A 65 -8.51 -12.53 1.02
CA SER A 65 -9.53 -12.32 2.05
C SER A 65 -9.67 -13.54 2.93
N GLY A 66 -8.74 -13.88 3.78
CA GLY A 66 -8.78 -15.09 4.63
C GLY A 66 -10.17 -15.73 4.80
N ALA A 67 -10.28 -17.05 4.62
CA ALA A 67 -11.50 -17.84 4.81
C ALA A 67 -12.67 -17.56 3.82
N GLY A 68 -12.40 -17.22 2.56
CA GLY A 68 -13.45 -17.17 1.51
C GLY A 68 -14.39 -15.96 1.58
N GLY A 69 -13.97 -14.88 2.26
CA GLY A 69 -14.72 -13.64 2.33
C GLY A 69 -14.48 -12.74 1.10
N SER A 70 -15.47 -11.92 0.79
CA SER A 70 -15.37 -10.86 -0.24
C SER A 70 -14.70 -9.57 0.27
N VAL A 71 -14.12 -9.61 1.47
CA VAL A 71 -13.64 -8.43 2.21
C VAL A 71 -12.30 -8.75 2.86
N CYS A 72 -11.32 -7.85 2.66
CA CYS A 72 -10.06 -7.88 3.37
C CYS A 72 -10.19 -7.06 4.65
N GLU A 73 -10.11 -7.68 5.80
CA GLU A 73 -10.21 -7.01 7.10
C GLU A 73 -8.98 -7.33 7.95
N PHE A 74 -8.44 -6.33 8.63
CA PHE A 74 -7.34 -6.46 9.56
C PHE A 74 -7.37 -5.34 10.59
N SER A 75 -6.74 -5.58 11.73
CA SER A 75 -6.62 -4.59 12.81
C SER A 75 -5.29 -3.84 12.71
N ILE A 76 -5.33 -2.55 13.03
CA ILE A 76 -4.15 -1.70 13.17
C ILE A 76 -4.04 -1.33 14.64
N GLU A 77 -2.88 -1.60 15.25
CA GLU A 77 -2.49 -1.17 16.59
C GLU A 77 -3.66 -1.06 17.59
N GLY A 78 -4.32 -2.18 17.86
CA GLY A 78 -5.22 -2.36 19.00
C GLY A 78 -6.53 -1.57 19.02
N SER A 79 -6.69 -0.52 18.21
CA SER A 79 -7.84 0.39 18.31
C SER A 79 -8.64 0.56 17.02
N TYR A 80 -8.02 0.34 15.87
CA TYR A 80 -8.68 0.52 14.58
C TYR A 80 -8.67 -0.78 13.78
N SER A 81 -9.78 -1.06 13.11
CA SER A 81 -9.84 -2.11 12.10
C SER A 81 -10.10 -1.46 10.75
N LEU A 82 -9.39 -1.88 9.74
CA LEU A 82 -9.63 -1.49 8.35
C LEU A 82 -10.32 -2.61 7.60
N ARG A 83 -11.18 -2.24 6.69
CA ARG A 83 -11.90 -3.14 5.81
C ARG A 83 -11.81 -2.62 4.38
N TYR A 84 -11.31 -3.48 3.50
CA TYR A 84 -11.25 -3.23 2.07
C TYR A 84 -12.20 -4.20 1.36
N GLN A 85 -13.01 -3.68 0.46
CA GLN A 85 -13.78 -4.49 -0.46
C GLN A 85 -12.89 -5.00 -1.59
N THR A 86 -13.33 -6.03 -2.29
CA THR A 86 -12.60 -6.56 -3.45
C THR A 86 -12.43 -5.54 -4.58
N LYS A 87 -13.30 -4.56 -4.65
CA LYS A 87 -13.22 -3.44 -5.58
C LYS A 87 -13.10 -2.13 -4.82
N ILE A 88 -12.02 -1.40 -5.09
CA ILE A 88 -11.71 -0.10 -4.55
C ILE A 88 -11.70 0.88 -5.73
N SER A 89 -12.33 2.03 -5.59
CA SER A 89 -12.37 3.05 -6.64
C SER A 89 -12.32 4.45 -6.07
N GLY A 90 -11.97 5.42 -6.92
CA GLY A 90 -11.87 6.81 -6.54
C GLY A 90 -11.20 7.63 -7.64
N LYS A 91 -10.71 8.80 -7.24
CA LYS A 91 -9.87 9.67 -8.08
C LYS A 91 -8.55 9.92 -7.38
N ILE A 92 -7.45 9.68 -8.08
CA ILE A 92 -6.10 9.91 -7.58
C ILE A 92 -5.45 11.08 -8.32
N SER A 93 -4.78 11.91 -7.58
CA SER A 93 -3.88 12.96 -8.02
C SER A 93 -2.66 12.99 -7.11
N HIS A 94 -1.65 13.77 -7.42
CA HIS A 94 -0.49 13.91 -6.55
C HIS A 94 -0.94 14.31 -5.15
N ASP A 95 -0.50 13.58 -4.14
CA ASP A 95 -0.79 13.77 -2.71
C ASP A 95 -2.27 13.68 -2.30
N ARG A 96 -3.18 13.26 -3.20
CA ARG A 96 -4.61 13.20 -2.87
C ARG A 96 -5.34 12.07 -3.57
N ILE A 97 -6.07 11.28 -2.78
CA ILE A 97 -7.10 10.36 -3.25
C ILE A 97 -8.44 10.87 -2.76
N ALA A 98 -9.36 11.13 -3.67
CA ALA A 98 -10.70 11.65 -3.38
C ALA A 98 -11.78 10.70 -3.90
N ASP A 99 -13.02 10.91 -3.46
CA ASP A 99 -14.17 10.09 -3.84
C ASP A 99 -13.94 8.59 -3.62
N LEU A 100 -13.13 8.26 -2.57
CA LEU A 100 -12.70 6.89 -2.28
C LEU A 100 -13.90 6.03 -1.89
N GLN A 101 -13.97 4.85 -2.48
CA GLN A 101 -14.98 3.84 -2.19
C GLN A 101 -14.33 2.48 -2.01
N GLY A 102 -14.96 1.64 -1.19
CA GLY A 102 -14.50 0.29 -0.93
C GLY A 102 -13.51 0.18 0.23
N VAL A 103 -13.25 1.28 0.95
CA VAL A 103 -12.41 1.27 2.17
C VAL A 103 -13.18 1.85 3.33
N SER A 104 -13.15 1.20 4.47
CA SER A 104 -13.80 1.67 5.69
C SER A 104 -12.93 1.40 6.92
N VAL A 105 -13.12 2.20 7.93
CA VAL A 105 -12.46 2.09 9.23
C VAL A 105 -13.50 1.87 10.32
N LYS A 106 -13.20 0.99 11.25
CA LYS A 106 -14.02 0.79 12.44
C LYS A 106 -13.57 1.75 13.54
N VAL A 107 -14.49 2.61 13.94
CA VAL A 107 -14.31 3.53 15.06
C VAL A 107 -15.32 3.16 16.14
N LEU A 108 -14.82 2.73 17.30
CA LEU A 108 -15.65 2.14 18.37
C LEU A 108 -16.44 0.93 17.84
N PHE A 109 -17.73 1.13 17.57
CA PHE A 109 -18.64 0.06 17.11
C PHE A 109 -19.14 0.28 15.68
N PHE A 110 -18.76 1.39 15.03
CA PHE A 110 -19.28 1.78 13.73
C PHE A 110 -18.22 1.66 12.64
N TRP A 111 -18.65 1.17 11.46
CA TRP A 111 -17.87 1.21 10.25
C TRP A 111 -18.13 2.52 9.52
N LEU A 112 -17.11 3.32 9.32
CA LEU A 112 -17.16 4.59 8.59
C LEU A 112 -16.37 4.45 7.30
N ASN A 113 -16.96 4.89 6.19
CA ASN A 113 -16.24 4.89 4.92
C ASN A 113 -15.17 5.97 4.91
N ILE A 114 -13.96 5.59 4.51
CA ILE A 114 -12.90 6.54 4.20
C ILE A 114 -13.20 7.08 2.81
N VAL A 115 -13.38 8.39 2.70
CA VAL A 115 -13.76 9.07 1.46
C VAL A 115 -12.61 9.83 0.82
N GLU A 116 -11.55 10.12 1.61
CA GLU A 116 -10.40 10.86 1.15
C GLU A 116 -9.14 10.44 1.89
N VAL A 117 -8.02 10.38 1.17
CA VAL A 117 -6.67 10.25 1.73
C VAL A 117 -5.81 11.37 1.16
N THR A 118 -5.12 12.08 2.03
CA THR A 118 -4.20 13.16 1.64
C THR A 118 -2.81 12.87 2.17
N ARG A 119 -1.79 13.34 1.46
CA ARG A 119 -0.42 13.35 1.95
C ARG A 119 0.05 14.77 2.22
N SER A 120 0.72 14.97 3.33
CA SER A 120 1.36 16.23 3.66
C SER A 120 2.71 15.94 4.34
N GLY A 121 3.79 16.00 3.56
CA GLY A 121 5.12 15.61 4.01
C GLY A 121 5.16 14.16 4.48
N ASP A 122 5.49 13.94 5.76
CA ASP A 122 5.60 12.61 6.36
C ASP A 122 4.30 12.12 7.01
N LYS A 123 3.15 12.71 6.65
CA LYS A 123 1.84 12.35 7.20
C LYS A 123 0.86 11.99 6.11
N LEU A 124 0.00 11.02 6.42
CA LEU A 124 -1.20 10.68 5.67
C LEU A 124 -2.42 11.06 6.51
N GLY A 125 -3.27 11.90 5.95
CA GLY A 125 -4.58 12.26 6.51
C GLY A 125 -5.67 11.39 5.92
N PHE A 126 -6.46 10.75 6.77
CA PHE A 126 -7.62 9.94 6.37
C PHE A 126 -8.89 10.63 6.81
N SER A 127 -9.80 10.85 5.89
CA SER A 127 -11.09 11.51 6.16
C SER A 127 -12.24 10.54 5.98
N VAL A 128 -13.17 10.58 6.93
CA VAL A 128 -14.47 9.91 6.85
C VAL A 128 -15.60 10.91 6.56
N GLY A 129 -15.26 12.09 6.07
CA GLY A 129 -16.17 13.17 5.73
C GLY A 129 -16.46 14.13 6.89
N ILE A 130 -16.85 13.60 8.04
CA ILE A 130 -17.18 14.41 9.23
C ILE A 130 -16.01 14.58 10.20
N ALA A 131 -14.98 13.74 10.05
CA ALA A 131 -13.77 13.74 10.86
C ALA A 131 -12.59 13.27 10.04
N SER A 132 -11.38 13.59 10.47
CA SER A 132 -10.12 13.12 9.90
C SER A 132 -9.12 12.78 10.99
N ALA A 133 -8.17 11.94 10.65
CA ALA A 133 -7.02 11.59 11.51
C ALA A 133 -5.76 11.49 10.66
N ASP A 134 -4.64 11.93 11.24
CA ASP A 134 -3.33 11.91 10.60
C ASP A 134 -2.48 10.79 11.20
N PHE A 135 -1.75 10.09 10.33
CA PHE A 135 -0.83 9.02 10.68
C PHE A 135 0.52 9.26 10.01
N GLY A 136 1.60 8.86 10.66
CA GLY A 136 2.94 8.92 10.06
C GLY A 136 3.05 7.95 8.89
N ILE A 137 3.77 8.38 7.85
CA ILE A 137 3.98 7.58 6.62
C ILE A 137 4.72 6.27 6.90
N GLU A 138 5.52 6.23 7.96
CA GLU A 138 6.26 5.05 8.40
C GLU A 138 5.37 3.85 8.71
N ASN A 139 4.09 4.08 9.02
CA ASN A 139 3.11 3.03 9.26
C ASN A 139 2.61 2.37 7.97
N PHE A 140 2.95 2.93 6.80
CA PHE A 140 2.45 2.50 5.50
C PHE A 140 3.56 2.10 4.52
N LEU A 141 4.78 1.86 5.01
CA LEU A 141 5.90 1.44 4.16
C LEU A 141 5.77 0.00 3.69
N GLU A 142 5.04 -0.82 4.44
CA GLU A 142 4.75 -2.21 4.11
C GLU A 142 3.27 -2.40 3.81
N CYS A 143 2.96 -3.32 2.88
CA CYS A 143 1.58 -3.64 2.56
C CYS A 143 1.01 -4.58 3.65
N PRO A 144 -0.13 -4.24 4.25
CA PRO A 144 -0.78 -5.12 5.21
C PRO A 144 -1.31 -6.39 4.55
N THR A 145 -1.40 -7.46 5.31
CA THR A 145 -1.98 -8.73 4.87
C THR A 145 -3.37 -8.89 5.47
N CYS A 146 -4.31 -9.32 4.66
CA CYS A 146 -5.70 -9.54 5.11
C CYS A 146 -5.74 -10.55 6.28
N GLY A 147 -6.47 -10.22 7.32
CA GLY A 147 -6.61 -11.01 8.53
C GLY A 147 -5.59 -10.70 9.62
N CYS A 148 -4.32 -10.51 9.29
CA CYS A 148 -3.26 -10.26 10.26
C CYS A 148 -2.66 -8.84 10.21
N GLY A 149 -2.93 -8.06 9.15
CA GLY A 149 -2.44 -6.69 9.03
C GLY A 149 -0.92 -6.62 8.80
N PHE A 150 -0.22 -5.88 9.64
CA PHE A 150 1.23 -5.69 9.56
C PHE A 150 2.01 -6.72 10.38
N ASP A 151 1.38 -7.37 11.36
CA ASP A 151 2.01 -8.28 12.33
C ASP A 151 1.77 -9.77 12.01
N CYS A 152 1.87 -10.16 10.74
CA CYS A 152 1.64 -11.55 10.33
C CYS A 152 2.62 -12.57 10.94
N ASN A 153 3.75 -12.12 11.48
CA ASN A 153 4.73 -12.99 12.13
C ASN A 153 4.27 -13.49 13.50
N ASP A 154 3.33 -12.81 14.15
CA ASP A 154 2.83 -13.23 15.47
C ASP A 154 1.88 -14.43 15.40
N LEU A 155 1.26 -14.70 14.24
CA LEU A 155 0.41 -15.86 14.05
C LEU A 155 1.20 -17.17 13.93
N LEU A 156 2.51 -17.10 13.69
CA LEU A 156 3.42 -18.26 13.64
C LEU A 156 4.11 -18.52 14.99
N ARG A 157 3.89 -17.69 15.99
CA ARG A 157 4.36 -17.91 17.35
C ARG A 157 3.34 -18.74 18.10
N GLU A 158 3.76 -19.90 18.53
CA GLU A 158 3.03 -20.79 19.42
C GLU A 158 2.46 -20.06 20.64
N PRO A 159 1.29 -20.48 21.19
CA PRO A 159 0.66 -19.82 22.34
C PRO A 159 1.45 -20.11 23.63
N GLY A 160 2.60 -19.45 23.81
CA GLY A 160 3.46 -19.71 24.97
C GLY A 160 4.43 -18.63 25.38
N ALA A 161 4.63 -17.57 24.61
CA ALA A 161 5.58 -16.52 24.98
C ALA A 161 4.94 -15.13 24.95
N ARG A 162 4.20 -14.81 26.02
CA ARG A 162 3.85 -13.42 26.32
C ARG A 162 5.06 -12.74 26.93
N THR A 163 5.75 -11.91 26.16
CA THR A 163 6.51 -10.80 26.73
C THR A 163 6.09 -9.56 25.97
N ALA A 164 5.28 -8.78 26.67
CA ALA A 164 4.86 -7.46 26.29
C ALA A 164 6.07 -6.54 26.19
N ASN A 165 6.34 -6.00 25.01
CA ASN A 165 7.05 -4.75 24.86
C ASN A 165 6.18 -3.82 24.04
N LEU A 166 5.17 -3.30 24.72
CA LEU A 166 4.32 -2.23 24.25
C LEU A 166 5.14 -0.95 24.25
N ARG A 167 5.67 -0.53 23.13
CA ARG A 167 6.07 0.85 22.93
C ARG A 167 4.92 1.58 22.25
N LEU A 168 4.07 2.13 23.08
CA LEU A 168 3.14 3.17 22.70
C LEU A 168 3.93 4.35 22.11
N ARG A 169 3.88 4.56 20.83
CA ARG A 169 4.07 5.88 20.24
C ARG A 169 2.69 6.39 19.84
N GLY A 170 2.02 6.90 20.87
CA GLY A 170 0.77 7.57 20.71
C GLY A 170 0.98 8.96 20.17
N ALA A 171 0.12 9.36 19.29
CA ALA A 171 -0.13 10.76 19.02
C ALA A 171 -1.61 10.99 19.25
N PHE A 172 -1.91 11.81 20.20
CA PHE A 172 -3.12 12.60 20.29
C PHE A 172 -2.75 14.04 20.02
#